data_d0f5ce0e794ab9ea93f4fcb23d6577ce
#
_entry.id   d0f5ce0e794ab9ea93f4fcb23d6577ce
#
_cell.length_a   1.000
_cell.length_b   1.000
_cell.length_c   1.000
_cell.angle_alpha   90.00
_cell.angle_beta   90.00
_cell.angle_gamma   90.00
#
_symmetry.space_group_name_H-M   'P 1'
#
loop_
_entity.id
_entity.type
_entity.pdbx_description
1 polymer ?
#
loop_
_entity_poly.entity_id
_entity_poly.type
_entity_poly.pdbx_seq_one_letter_code
_entity_poly.pdbx_strand_id
1 'polypeptide(L)'
;NNIFCEFFLQSVFAKESTDCLISHTDSAEPDTWVLLDAMTQECQKADLYSDKMLFHLLLTLFYKLMRNGEMTIPGSQDFAKKTHMAVIARYLLQNYTCASLAGLADQLNYSLSYCSHFVLENTGFTFKQLQKKIRMQKAVSCLLYADTPVNLIAEQLGYSCSENFMKVFKQEYGLTPTQYRARMKPQ
;
A
#
# COMPACT_ATOMS: atom_id res chain seq x y z
N ASN A 1 3.20 1.22 14.49
CA ASN A 1 3.34 1.72 13.12
C ASN A 1 4.02 0.74 12.15
N ASN A 2 4.76 -0.27 12.67
CA ASN A 2 5.50 -1.22 11.84
C ASN A 2 4.59 -2.33 11.27
N ILE A 3 3.69 -2.86 12.09
CA ILE A 3 2.82 -4.00 11.74
C ILE A 3 1.86 -3.65 10.60
N PHE A 4 1.32 -2.42 10.55
CA PHE A 4 0.43 -1.99 9.45
C PHE A 4 1.16 -1.90 8.12
N CYS A 5 2.35 -1.28 8.10
CA CYS A 5 3.16 -1.21 6.88
C CYS A 5 3.57 -2.60 6.40
N GLU A 6 3.87 -3.50 7.33
CA GLU A 6 4.24 -4.87 7.04
C GLU A 6 3.08 -5.68 6.48
N PHE A 7 1.92 -5.64 7.13
CA PHE A 7 0.68 -6.27 6.65
C PHE A 7 0.26 -5.71 5.29
N PHE A 8 0.30 -4.39 5.12
CA PHE A 8 -0.02 -3.74 3.85
C PHE A 8 0.93 -4.19 2.73
N LEU A 9 2.24 -4.26 3.00
CA LEU A 9 3.20 -4.73 2.01
C LEU A 9 3.00 -6.20 1.69
N GLN A 10 2.78 -7.05 2.68
CA GLN A 10 2.47 -8.45 2.47
C GLN A 10 1.18 -8.61 1.65
N SER A 11 0.11 -7.90 2.01
CA SER A 11 -1.17 -7.98 1.30
C SER A 11 -1.10 -7.45 -0.14
N VAL A 12 -0.28 -6.42 -0.39
CA VAL A 12 -0.20 -5.77 -1.71
C VAL A 12 0.85 -6.45 -2.61
N PHE A 13 1.89 -7.04 -2.04
CA PHE A 13 3.05 -7.51 -2.78
C PHE A 13 3.33 -9.01 -2.68
N ALA A 14 2.74 -9.73 -1.73
CA ALA A 14 2.92 -11.18 -1.65
C ALA A 14 2.23 -11.91 -2.80
N LYS A 15 2.93 -12.84 -3.41
CA LYS A 15 2.47 -13.59 -4.59
C LYS A 15 1.39 -14.63 -4.27
N GLU A 16 1.40 -15.14 -3.06
CA GLU A 16 0.46 -16.15 -2.53
C GLU A 16 0.56 -16.11 -1.00
N SER A 17 -0.12 -15.22 -0.33
CA SER A 17 -0.27 -15.37 1.11
C SER A 17 -1.71 -15.22 1.53
N THR A 18 -2.23 -16.24 2.12
CA THR A 18 -3.36 -16.21 3.03
C THR A 18 -2.90 -15.65 4.38
N ASP A 19 -2.07 -14.59 4.35
CA ASP A 19 -1.63 -13.95 5.58
C ASP A 19 -2.82 -13.23 6.19
N CYS A 20 -3.35 -13.81 7.23
CA CYS A 20 -4.38 -13.20 8.05
C CYS A 20 -3.72 -12.55 9.27
N LEU A 21 -4.24 -11.42 9.65
CA LEU A 21 -3.94 -10.79 10.92
C LEU A 21 -4.80 -11.48 11.97
N ILE A 22 -4.17 -12.18 12.92
CA ILE A 22 -4.89 -12.82 14.01
C ILE A 22 -4.78 -11.92 15.23
N SER A 23 -5.93 -11.46 15.70
CA SER A 23 -6.06 -10.79 17.00
C SER A 23 -6.75 -11.75 17.95
N HIS A 24 -6.13 -11.99 19.09
CA HIS A 24 -6.73 -12.71 20.19
C HIS A 24 -7.34 -11.67 21.15
N THR A 25 -8.66 -11.62 21.23
CA THR A 25 -9.34 -10.84 22.27
C THR A 25 -10.03 -11.83 23.19
N ASP A 26 -9.63 -11.87 24.45
CA ASP A 26 -10.26 -12.71 25.49
C ASP A 26 -11.69 -12.25 25.83
N SER A 27 -12.05 -11.04 25.46
CA SER A 27 -13.41 -10.51 25.46
C SER A 27 -13.55 -9.50 24.33
N ALA A 28 -14.50 -9.70 23.44
CA ALA A 28 -14.84 -8.71 22.43
C ALA A 28 -15.29 -7.44 23.15
N GLU A 29 -14.41 -6.43 23.20
CA GLU A 29 -14.80 -5.13 23.74
C GLU A 29 -16.03 -4.62 23.00
N PRO A 30 -17.06 -4.13 23.70
CA PRO A 30 -18.29 -3.63 23.09
C PRO A 30 -18.04 -2.65 21.94
N ASP A 31 -16.99 -1.84 22.07
CA ASP A 31 -16.56 -0.85 21.08
C ASP A 31 -16.06 -1.44 19.76
N THR A 32 -15.53 -2.65 19.75
CA THR A 32 -15.06 -3.33 18.51
C THR A 32 -16.27 -3.73 17.66
N TRP A 33 -17.32 -4.24 18.28
CA TRP A 33 -18.57 -4.56 17.61
C TRP A 33 -19.26 -3.33 17.03
N VAL A 34 -19.25 -2.21 17.77
CA VAL A 34 -19.79 -0.93 17.29
C VAL A 34 -19.06 -0.46 16.01
N LEU A 35 -17.73 -0.62 15.93
CA LEU A 35 -16.98 -0.28 14.73
C LEU A 35 -17.31 -1.19 13.55
N LEU A 36 -17.44 -2.51 13.77
CA LEU A 36 -17.80 -3.46 12.73
C LEU A 36 -19.23 -3.21 12.21
N ASP A 37 -20.17 -2.89 13.11
CA ASP A 37 -21.53 -2.53 12.73
C ASP A 37 -21.57 -1.22 11.92
N ALA A 38 -20.83 -0.20 12.36
CA ALA A 38 -20.68 1.05 11.61
C ALA A 38 -20.08 0.82 10.21
N MET A 39 -19.09 -0.06 10.07
CA MET A 39 -18.53 -0.42 8.77
C MET A 39 -19.57 -1.12 7.89
N THR A 40 -20.35 -2.02 8.47
CA THR A 40 -21.42 -2.74 7.75
C THR A 40 -22.50 -1.77 7.25
N GLN A 41 -22.92 -0.84 8.10
CA GLN A 41 -23.90 0.21 7.74
C GLN A 41 -23.34 1.11 6.62
N GLU A 42 -22.06 1.48 6.69
CA GLU A 42 -21.43 2.33 5.68
C GLU A 42 -21.31 1.62 4.33
N CYS A 43 -21.01 0.32 4.32
CA CYS A 43 -21.02 -0.50 3.09
C CYS A 43 -22.42 -0.53 2.43
N GLN A 44 -23.50 -0.45 3.22
CA GLN A 44 -24.86 -0.45 2.69
C GLN A 44 -25.29 0.90 2.12
N LYS A 45 -24.76 2.02 2.65
CA LYS A 45 -25.06 3.37 2.15
C LYS A 45 -24.51 3.61 0.76
N ALA A 46 -23.29 3.14 0.49
CA ALA A 46 -22.59 3.22 -0.79
C ALA A 46 -22.64 4.62 -1.47
N ASP A 47 -22.46 5.68 -0.67
CA ASP A 47 -22.45 7.06 -1.15
C ASP A 47 -21.04 7.57 -1.46
N LEU A 48 -20.93 8.83 -1.90
CA LEU A 48 -19.67 9.48 -2.28
C LEU A 48 -18.60 9.49 -1.16
N TYR A 49 -19.01 9.36 0.10
CA TYR A 49 -18.15 9.44 1.26
C TYR A 49 -17.86 8.06 1.87
N SER A 50 -18.58 7.02 1.45
CA SER A 50 -18.51 5.68 2.05
C SER A 50 -17.11 5.09 2.04
N ASP A 51 -16.36 5.22 0.94
CA ASP A 51 -14.97 4.73 0.87
C ASP A 51 -14.06 5.42 1.89
N LYS A 52 -14.23 6.73 2.08
CA LYS A 52 -13.42 7.49 3.06
C LYS A 52 -13.81 7.13 4.49
N MET A 53 -15.11 7.01 4.75
CA MET A 53 -15.61 6.60 6.05
C MET A 53 -15.16 5.20 6.42
N LEU A 54 -15.26 4.24 5.50
CA LEU A 54 -14.76 2.88 5.67
C LEU A 54 -13.26 2.85 5.96
N PHE A 55 -12.48 3.64 5.24
CA PHE A 55 -11.04 3.76 5.48
C PHE A 55 -10.73 4.26 6.90
N HIS A 56 -11.44 5.29 7.39
CA HIS A 56 -11.24 5.81 8.75
C HIS A 56 -11.71 4.83 9.83
N LEU A 57 -12.83 4.15 9.60
CA LEU A 57 -13.33 3.11 10.52
C LEU A 57 -12.32 1.94 10.60
N LEU A 58 -11.79 1.51 9.46
CA LEU A 58 -10.77 0.46 9.40
C LEU A 58 -9.49 0.88 10.13
N LEU A 59 -9.03 2.11 9.95
CA LEU A 59 -7.87 2.63 10.69
C LEU A 59 -8.14 2.68 12.21
N THR A 60 -9.34 3.10 12.60
CA THR A 60 -9.71 3.15 14.01
C THR A 60 -9.74 1.77 14.63
N LEU A 61 -10.34 0.79 13.94
CA LEU A 61 -10.34 -0.61 14.35
C LEU A 61 -8.91 -1.13 14.50
N PHE A 62 -8.06 -0.86 13.51
CA PHE A 62 -6.66 -1.26 13.53
C PHE A 62 -5.89 -0.67 14.72
N TYR A 63 -6.05 0.65 14.99
CA TYR A 63 -5.41 1.28 16.14
C TYR A 63 -5.91 0.74 17.48
N LYS A 64 -7.19 0.39 17.59
CA LYS A 64 -7.74 -0.28 18.79
C LYS A 64 -7.08 -1.64 19.01
N LEU A 65 -7.03 -2.48 17.97
CA LEU A 65 -6.37 -3.78 18.03
C LEU A 65 -4.88 -3.67 18.40
N MET A 66 -4.19 -2.66 17.86
CA MET A 66 -2.79 -2.38 18.21
C MET A 66 -2.59 -1.93 19.66
N ARG A 67 -3.54 -1.17 20.20
CA ARG A 67 -3.46 -0.67 21.58
C ARG A 67 -3.57 -1.80 22.60
N ASN A 68 -4.38 -2.80 22.32
CA ASN A 68 -4.59 -3.94 23.19
C ASN A 68 -3.42 -4.96 23.16
N GLY A 69 -2.41 -4.74 22.36
CA GLY A 69 -1.14 -5.50 22.38
C GLY A 69 -1.20 -6.94 21.85
N GLU A 70 -2.33 -7.36 21.28
CA GLU A 70 -2.63 -8.76 20.96
C GLU A 70 -2.56 -9.11 19.47
N MET A 71 -2.00 -8.22 18.64
CA MET A 71 -1.87 -8.50 17.22
C MET A 71 -0.61 -9.28 16.91
N THR A 72 -0.76 -10.48 16.41
CA THR A 72 0.33 -11.31 15.89
C THR A 72 0.13 -11.64 14.41
N ILE A 73 1.20 -11.57 13.64
CA ILE A 73 1.24 -12.11 12.29
C ILE A 73 1.80 -13.53 12.40
N PRO A 74 1.02 -14.57 12.07
CA PRO A 74 1.52 -15.94 12.13
C PRO A 74 2.76 -16.10 11.24
N GLY A 75 3.79 -16.77 11.74
CA GLY A 75 5.05 -17.00 11.00
C GLY A 75 6.12 -15.92 11.18
N SER A 76 5.90 -14.92 12.00
CA SER A 76 6.81 -13.80 12.18
C SER A 76 7.93 -14.08 13.20
N GLN A 77 8.80 -15.06 12.95
CA GLN A 77 9.90 -15.38 13.87
C GLN A 77 11.16 -14.50 13.72
N ASP A 78 11.21 -13.62 12.72
CA ASP A 78 12.41 -12.85 12.44
C ASP A 78 12.17 -11.32 12.58
N PHE A 79 12.35 -10.82 13.79
CA PHE A 79 12.13 -9.41 14.14
C PHE A 79 13.01 -8.44 13.32
N ALA A 80 14.27 -8.83 13.03
CA ALA A 80 15.18 -8.00 12.22
C ALA A 80 14.69 -7.89 10.77
N LYS A 81 14.23 -9.00 10.20
CA LYS A 81 13.66 -9.06 8.85
C LYS A 81 12.43 -8.15 8.71
N LYS A 82 11.56 -8.15 9.71
CA LYS A 82 10.37 -7.27 9.77
C LYS A 82 10.73 -5.80 9.84
N THR A 83 11.72 -5.46 10.65
CA THR A 83 12.19 -4.07 10.76
C THR A 83 12.73 -3.57 9.44
N HIS A 84 13.48 -4.37 8.68
CA HIS A 84 14.01 -4.01 7.37
C HIS A 84 12.90 -3.87 6.31
N MET A 85 11.90 -4.74 6.32
CA MET A 85 10.76 -4.61 5.42
C MET A 85 9.97 -3.31 5.65
N ALA A 86 9.78 -2.92 6.90
CA ALA A 86 9.14 -1.65 7.22
C ALA A 86 9.98 -0.43 6.78
N VAL A 87 11.31 -0.52 6.86
CA VAL A 87 12.22 0.51 6.34
C VAL A 87 12.10 0.60 4.81
N ILE A 88 12.09 -0.54 4.10
CA ILE A 88 11.90 -0.60 2.64
C ILE A 88 10.58 0.06 2.22
N ALA A 89 9.49 -0.31 2.92
CA ALA A 89 8.18 0.27 2.67
C ALA A 89 8.16 1.78 2.82
N ARG A 90 8.63 2.24 3.96
CA ARG A 90 8.70 3.67 4.28
C ARG A 90 9.55 4.41 3.27
N TYR A 91 10.72 3.88 2.92
CA TYR A 91 11.61 4.48 1.92
C TYR A 91 10.91 4.62 0.56
N LEU A 92 10.29 3.55 0.08
CA LEU A 92 9.58 3.55 -1.19
C LEU A 92 8.37 4.49 -1.19
N LEU A 93 7.58 4.51 -0.11
CA LEU A 93 6.40 5.38 0.00
C LEU A 93 6.77 6.87 0.07
N GLN A 94 7.89 7.19 0.71
CA GLN A 94 8.37 8.58 0.83
C GLN A 94 9.10 9.07 -0.42
N ASN A 95 9.78 8.16 -1.14
CA ASN A 95 10.70 8.52 -2.23
C ASN A 95 10.30 7.91 -3.59
N TYR A 96 9.06 7.47 -3.79
CA TYR A 96 8.63 6.70 -4.98
C TYR A 96 9.00 7.37 -6.31
N THR A 97 9.13 8.69 -6.36
CA THR A 97 9.50 9.44 -7.57
C THR A 97 10.99 9.35 -7.92
N CYS A 98 11.85 9.26 -6.90
CA CYS A 98 13.31 9.28 -7.06
C CYS A 98 14.02 8.14 -6.33
N ALA A 99 13.27 7.18 -5.75
CA ALA A 99 13.85 6.07 -5.02
C ALA A 99 14.86 5.30 -5.86
N SER A 100 16.01 5.00 -5.28
CA SER A 100 17.05 4.17 -5.88
C SER A 100 17.41 3.00 -4.96
N LEU A 101 17.84 1.89 -5.54
CA LEU A 101 18.31 0.75 -4.75
C LEU A 101 19.55 1.13 -3.93
N ALA A 102 20.40 2.04 -4.46
CA ALA A 102 21.57 2.54 -3.74
C ALA A 102 21.16 3.30 -2.47
N GLY A 103 20.24 4.25 -2.57
CA GLY A 103 19.77 5.00 -1.42
C GLY A 103 19.06 4.12 -0.37
N LEU A 104 18.38 3.05 -0.80
CA LEU A 104 17.83 2.05 0.13
C LEU A 104 18.95 1.24 0.82
N ALA A 105 19.95 0.81 0.05
CA ALA A 105 21.09 0.05 0.57
C ALA A 105 21.89 0.86 1.59
N ASP A 106 22.12 2.15 1.32
CA ASP A 106 22.76 3.08 2.25
C ASP A 106 21.96 3.24 3.55
N GLN A 107 20.63 3.36 3.44
CA GLN A 107 19.76 3.50 4.62
C GLN A 107 19.74 2.25 5.50
N LEU A 108 19.91 1.08 4.91
CA LEU A 108 19.93 -0.20 5.60
C LEU A 108 21.35 -0.63 6.02
N ASN A 109 22.39 0.10 5.61
CA ASN A 109 23.80 -0.28 5.74
C ASN A 109 24.09 -1.65 5.09
N TYR A 110 23.54 -1.89 3.91
CA TYR A 110 23.71 -3.11 3.14
C TYR A 110 24.46 -2.86 1.84
N SER A 111 25.12 -3.91 1.30
CA SER A 111 25.60 -3.86 -0.06
C SER A 111 24.42 -3.85 -1.05
N LEU A 112 24.62 -3.24 -2.24
CA LEU A 112 23.62 -3.21 -3.31
C LEU A 112 23.12 -4.62 -3.67
N SER A 113 24.04 -5.58 -3.76
CA SER A 113 23.72 -6.96 -4.10
C SER A 113 22.82 -7.60 -3.04
N TYR A 114 23.19 -7.46 -1.77
CA TYR A 114 22.39 -7.98 -0.67
C TYR A 114 21.01 -7.33 -0.60
N CYS A 115 20.95 -6.01 -0.73
CA CYS A 115 19.68 -5.27 -0.70
C CYS A 115 18.75 -5.70 -1.84
N SER A 116 19.30 -5.89 -3.06
CA SER A 116 18.54 -6.38 -4.21
C SER A 116 17.96 -7.78 -3.96
N HIS A 117 18.77 -8.67 -3.43
CA HIS A 117 18.38 -10.05 -3.14
C HIS A 117 17.33 -10.11 -2.01
N PHE A 118 17.59 -9.36 -0.94
CA PHE A 118 16.68 -9.24 0.20
C PHE A 118 15.29 -8.75 -0.22
N VAL A 119 15.22 -7.70 -1.05
CA VAL A 119 13.94 -7.18 -1.56
C VAL A 119 13.23 -8.26 -2.37
N LEU A 120 13.92 -8.93 -3.30
CA LEU A 120 13.34 -9.94 -4.16
C LEU A 120 12.83 -11.16 -3.37
N GLU A 121 13.63 -11.67 -2.45
CA GLU A 121 13.26 -12.84 -1.62
C GLU A 121 12.04 -12.57 -0.74
N ASN A 122 11.94 -11.38 -0.15
CA ASN A 122 10.88 -11.08 0.80
C ASN A 122 9.59 -10.55 0.16
N THR A 123 9.65 -10.05 -1.08
CA THR A 123 8.48 -9.46 -1.77
C THR A 123 8.08 -10.21 -3.04
N GLY A 124 8.95 -11.06 -3.57
CA GLY A 124 8.78 -11.67 -4.89
C GLY A 124 8.94 -10.69 -6.07
N PHE A 125 9.29 -9.42 -5.80
CA PHE A 125 9.45 -8.38 -6.82
C PHE A 125 10.82 -7.72 -6.72
N THR A 126 11.35 -7.29 -7.87
CA THR A 126 12.52 -6.43 -7.88
C THR A 126 12.18 -5.04 -7.33
N PHE A 127 13.18 -4.31 -6.85
CA PHE A 127 13.00 -2.94 -6.36
C PHE A 127 12.30 -2.03 -7.38
N LYS A 128 12.67 -2.14 -8.67
CA LYS A 128 12.04 -1.36 -9.75
C LYS A 128 10.56 -1.73 -9.95
N GLN A 129 10.22 -3.01 -9.80
CA GLN A 129 8.82 -3.46 -9.90
C GLN A 129 7.99 -2.92 -8.72
N LEU A 130 8.53 -2.92 -7.49
CA LEU A 130 7.86 -2.32 -6.34
C LEU A 130 7.64 -0.82 -6.52
N GLN A 131 8.67 -0.10 -6.93
CA GLN A 131 8.57 1.34 -7.23
C GLN A 131 7.50 1.62 -8.29
N LYS A 132 7.50 0.83 -9.39
CA LYS A 132 6.48 0.93 -10.44
C LYS A 132 5.06 0.73 -9.87
N LYS A 133 4.85 -0.32 -9.07
CA LYS A 133 3.54 -0.61 -8.47
C LYS A 133 3.05 0.55 -7.61
N ILE A 134 3.90 1.11 -6.76
CA ILE A 134 3.55 2.27 -5.92
C ILE A 134 3.18 3.48 -6.77
N ARG A 135 3.97 3.79 -7.82
CA ARG A 135 3.64 4.87 -8.75
C ARG A 135 2.29 4.66 -9.42
N MET A 136 1.98 3.44 -9.82
CA MET A 136 0.71 3.10 -10.47
C MET A 136 -0.49 3.22 -9.50
N GLN A 137 -0.35 2.81 -8.25
CA GLN A 137 -1.38 3.01 -7.23
C GLN A 137 -1.63 4.50 -6.94
N LYS A 138 -0.57 5.30 -6.85
CA LYS A 138 -0.67 6.76 -6.71
C LYS A 138 -1.34 7.39 -7.94
N ALA A 139 -1.02 6.90 -9.15
CA ALA A 139 -1.67 7.34 -10.38
C ALA A 139 -3.19 7.16 -10.32
N VAL A 140 -3.63 5.96 -9.90
CA VAL A 140 -5.07 5.68 -9.73
C VAL A 140 -5.72 6.66 -8.76
N SER A 141 -5.12 6.89 -7.60
CA SER A 141 -5.65 7.86 -6.64
C SER A 141 -5.76 9.27 -7.24
N CYS A 142 -4.74 9.74 -7.97
CA CYS A 142 -4.79 11.04 -8.63
C CYS A 142 -5.87 11.11 -9.73
N LEU A 143 -6.06 10.01 -10.48
CA LEU A 143 -7.06 9.95 -11.54
C LEU A 143 -8.49 9.97 -11.00
N LEU A 144 -8.75 9.34 -9.85
CA LEU A 144 -10.09 9.21 -9.28
C LEU A 144 -10.49 10.42 -8.43
N TYR A 145 -9.56 10.97 -7.66
CA TYR A 145 -9.87 11.95 -6.61
C TYR A 145 -9.35 13.37 -6.90
N ALA A 146 -8.63 13.56 -8.02
CA ALA A 146 -8.16 14.86 -8.42
C ALA A 146 -8.44 15.12 -9.91
N ASP A 147 -8.77 16.38 -10.26
CA ASP A 147 -8.95 16.81 -11.66
C ASP A 147 -7.63 17.18 -12.35
N THR A 148 -6.53 16.62 -11.84
CA THR A 148 -5.18 16.90 -12.35
C THR A 148 -5.02 16.36 -13.78
N PRO A 149 -4.50 17.15 -14.72
CA PRO A 149 -4.18 16.68 -16.07
C PRO A 149 -3.21 15.51 -16.06
N VAL A 150 -3.38 14.58 -17.02
CA VAL A 150 -2.60 13.33 -17.08
C VAL A 150 -1.09 13.57 -17.20
N ASN A 151 -0.69 14.62 -17.94
CA ASN A 151 0.73 15.01 -18.07
C ASN A 151 1.32 15.46 -16.73
N LEU A 152 0.58 16.22 -15.94
CA LEU A 152 1.02 16.64 -14.59
C LEU A 152 1.08 15.46 -13.62
N ILE A 153 0.15 14.51 -13.72
CA ILE A 153 0.23 13.26 -12.94
C ILE A 153 1.52 12.50 -13.29
N ALA A 154 1.85 12.38 -14.58
CA ALA A 154 3.09 11.71 -15.00
C ALA A 154 4.33 12.37 -14.39
N GLU A 155 4.40 13.70 -14.43
CA GLU A 155 5.50 14.48 -13.83
C GLU A 155 5.57 14.29 -12.32
N GLN A 156 4.46 14.42 -11.61
CA GLN A 156 4.37 14.22 -10.15
C GLN A 156 4.77 12.80 -9.72
N LEU A 157 4.60 11.82 -10.60
CA LEU A 157 5.01 10.43 -10.35
C LEU A 157 6.47 10.16 -10.75
N GLY A 158 7.20 11.17 -11.24
CA GLY A 158 8.61 11.06 -11.61
C GLY A 158 8.84 10.37 -12.95
N TYR A 159 7.91 10.49 -13.91
CA TYR A 159 8.12 10.08 -15.30
C TYR A 159 8.71 11.24 -16.11
N SER A 160 9.74 10.96 -16.88
CA SER A 160 10.39 11.94 -17.74
C SER A 160 9.53 12.40 -18.92
N CYS A 161 8.56 11.58 -19.34
CA CYS A 161 7.58 11.94 -20.36
C CYS A 161 6.24 11.24 -20.11
N SER A 162 5.17 11.91 -20.50
CA SER A 162 3.79 11.42 -20.31
C SER A 162 3.48 10.18 -21.13
N GLU A 163 4.10 10.01 -22.29
CA GLU A 163 3.94 8.85 -23.17
C GLU A 163 4.39 7.56 -22.50
N ASN A 164 5.54 7.61 -21.82
CA ASN A 164 6.05 6.46 -21.07
C ASN A 164 5.09 6.10 -19.90
N PHE A 165 4.61 7.09 -19.16
CA PHE A 165 3.60 6.88 -18.14
C PHE A 165 2.35 6.24 -18.71
N MET A 166 1.78 6.78 -19.78
CA MET A 166 0.56 6.26 -20.40
C MET A 166 0.72 4.81 -20.86
N LYS A 167 1.89 4.47 -21.45
CA LYS A 167 2.22 3.10 -21.88
C LYS A 167 2.27 2.15 -20.68
N VAL A 168 2.99 2.53 -19.62
CA VAL A 168 3.14 1.72 -18.40
C VAL A 168 1.79 1.54 -17.70
N PHE A 169 0.98 2.60 -17.61
CA PHE A 169 -0.35 2.55 -17.01
C PHE A 169 -1.29 1.62 -17.79
N LYS A 170 -1.30 1.73 -19.13
CA LYS A 170 -2.10 0.84 -19.98
C LYS A 170 -1.67 -0.62 -19.86
N GLN A 171 -0.38 -0.90 -19.73
CA GLN A 171 0.11 -2.26 -19.49
C GLN A 171 -0.36 -2.84 -18.15
N GLU A 172 -0.46 -2.01 -17.11
CA GLU A 172 -0.86 -2.45 -15.77
C GLU A 172 -2.38 -2.64 -15.63
N TYR A 173 -3.17 -1.71 -16.19
CA TYR A 173 -4.62 -1.66 -15.98
C TYR A 173 -5.47 -1.96 -17.23
N GLY A 174 -4.85 -2.22 -18.38
CA GLY A 174 -5.56 -2.49 -19.64
C GLY A 174 -6.20 -1.27 -20.32
N LEU A 175 -6.26 -0.12 -19.62
CA LEU A 175 -6.87 1.13 -20.09
C LEU A 175 -5.85 2.26 -20.05
N THR A 176 -6.01 3.25 -20.93
CA THR A 176 -5.25 4.50 -20.81
C THR A 176 -5.71 5.28 -19.57
N PRO A 177 -4.86 6.16 -18.97
CA PRO A 177 -5.24 6.97 -17.82
C PRO A 177 -6.53 7.76 -18.02
N THR A 178 -6.74 8.33 -19.21
CA THR A 178 -7.95 9.08 -19.55
C THR A 178 -9.19 8.18 -19.60
N GLN A 179 -9.06 6.99 -20.23
CA GLN A 179 -10.14 6.00 -20.27
C GLN A 179 -10.47 5.47 -18.87
N TYR A 180 -9.44 5.25 -18.06
CA TYR A 180 -9.60 4.79 -16.68
C TYR A 180 -10.35 5.83 -15.84
N ARG A 181 -9.97 7.11 -15.93
CA ARG A 181 -10.68 8.22 -15.28
C ARG A 181 -12.14 8.29 -15.69
N ALA A 182 -12.41 8.26 -17.00
CA ALA A 182 -13.78 8.35 -17.53
C ALA A 182 -14.69 7.19 -17.07
N ARG A 183 -14.13 6.00 -16.89
CA ARG A 183 -14.88 4.79 -16.52
C ARG A 183 -15.07 4.63 -15.02
N MET A 184 -14.07 5.02 -14.21
CA MET A 184 -14.01 4.70 -12.80
C MET A 184 -14.24 5.90 -11.87
N LYS A 185 -14.25 7.15 -12.39
CA LYS A 185 -14.53 8.32 -11.58
C LYS A 185 -15.99 8.26 -11.13
N PRO A 186 -16.28 8.29 -9.81
CA PRO A 186 -17.65 8.40 -9.33
C PRO A 186 -18.26 9.71 -9.85
N GLN A 187 -19.49 9.65 -10.37
CA GLN A 187 -20.25 10.84 -10.77
C GLN A 187 -20.68 11.62 -9.53
#